data_f930859c75a2ed7f0f30e1805dd035ed
#
_entry.id   f930859c75a2ed7f0f30e1805dd035ed
#
_cell.length_a   1.000
_cell.length_b   1.000
_cell.length_c   1.000
_cell.angle_alpha   90.00
_cell.angle_beta   90.00
_cell.angle_gamma   90.00
#
_symmetry.space_group_name_H-M   'P 1'
#
loop_
_entity.id
_entity.type
_entity.pdbx_description
1 polymer ?
#
loop_
_entity_poly.entity_id
_entity_poly.type
_entity_poly.pdbx_seq_one_letter_code
_entity_poly.pdbx_strand_id
1 'polypeptide(L)'
;RRYQAQWLAEAMNKHTYESWFQPIVRAGSGVADPSIFAHESLFRIFDAHDSLIPSGFAFSLAEQSNLLFALDLTARRSAVEYFSRAKLKGKVFINFNPSSIYDPAYCLRATASAINELGLKPADVVFEIVETHRANDMNHLKGILSFYRSSGFGVALDDIGSGWSGLNLLEQ
;
A
#
# COMPACT_ATOMS: atom_id res chain seq x y z
N ARG A 1 21.99 1.17 -15.87
CA ARG A 1 20.81 1.63 -15.09
C ARG A 1 19.52 1.64 -15.92
N ARG A 2 19.50 2.13 -17.18
CA ARG A 2 18.29 2.08 -18.03
C ARG A 2 17.79 0.66 -18.30
N TYR A 3 18.66 -0.30 -18.55
CA TYR A 3 18.29 -1.70 -18.78
C TYR A 3 17.70 -2.39 -17.55
N GLN A 4 18.12 -2.00 -16.35
CA GLN A 4 17.63 -2.60 -15.10
C GLN A 4 16.19 -2.21 -14.74
N ALA A 5 15.70 -1.08 -15.22
CA ALA A 5 14.31 -0.63 -14.98
C ALA A 5 13.35 -1.04 -16.11
N GLN A 6 13.85 -1.49 -17.23
CA GLN A 6 13.01 -1.86 -18.38
C GLN A 6 12.08 -3.02 -18.03
N TRP A 7 12.59 -4.05 -17.35
CA TRP A 7 11.77 -5.20 -16.95
C TRP A 7 10.65 -4.78 -15.99
N LEU A 8 10.90 -3.80 -15.09
CA LEU A 8 9.90 -3.32 -14.14
C LEU A 8 8.74 -2.61 -14.86
N ALA A 9 9.06 -1.76 -15.82
CA ALA A 9 8.05 -1.12 -16.67
C ALA A 9 7.30 -2.16 -17.51
N GLU A 10 7.99 -3.16 -18.05
CA GLU A 10 7.37 -4.26 -18.79
C GLU A 10 6.46 -5.09 -17.90
N ALA A 11 6.88 -5.42 -16.68
CA ALA A 11 6.06 -6.17 -15.72
C ALA A 11 4.77 -5.42 -15.37
N MET A 12 4.85 -4.11 -15.13
CA MET A 12 3.65 -3.29 -14.91
C MET A 12 2.72 -3.27 -16.14
N ASN A 13 3.28 -3.10 -17.34
CA ASN A 13 2.51 -3.06 -18.59
C ASN A 13 1.88 -4.41 -18.96
N LYS A 14 2.57 -5.51 -18.69
CA LYS A 14 2.09 -6.88 -18.96
C LYS A 14 1.23 -7.44 -17.83
N HIS A 15 1.03 -6.67 -16.73
CA HIS A 15 0.30 -7.11 -15.55
C HIS A 15 0.86 -8.40 -14.92
N THR A 16 2.20 -8.58 -14.90
CA THR A 16 2.85 -9.70 -14.22
C THR A 16 3.05 -9.39 -12.74
N TYR A 17 1.96 -9.05 -12.08
CA TYR A 17 1.89 -8.77 -10.65
C TYR A 17 0.55 -9.22 -10.08
N GLU A 18 0.52 -9.39 -8.76
CA GLU A 18 -0.68 -9.72 -8.02
C GLU A 18 -0.59 -9.21 -6.57
N SER A 19 -1.68 -9.30 -5.83
CA SER A 19 -1.71 -9.02 -4.39
C SER A 19 -2.05 -10.28 -3.62
N TRP A 20 -1.21 -10.64 -2.66
CA TRP A 20 -1.47 -11.67 -1.67
C TRP A 20 -2.05 -11.04 -0.41
N PHE A 21 -2.81 -11.80 0.36
CA PHE A 21 -3.50 -11.26 1.52
C PHE A 21 -3.14 -12.04 2.79
N GLN A 22 -2.65 -11.31 3.79
CA GLN A 22 -2.42 -11.84 5.12
C GLN A 22 -3.56 -11.41 6.04
N PRO A 23 -4.27 -12.36 6.69
CA PRO A 23 -5.38 -12.01 7.56
C PRO A 23 -4.90 -11.34 8.85
N ILE A 24 -5.61 -10.29 9.26
CA ILE A 24 -5.48 -9.61 10.55
C ILE A 24 -6.66 -10.04 11.40
N VAL A 25 -6.40 -10.68 12.52
CA VAL A 25 -7.42 -11.23 13.43
C VAL A 25 -7.60 -10.39 14.68
N ARG A 26 -8.79 -10.42 15.28
CA ARG A 26 -9.04 -9.75 16.56
C ARG A 26 -8.36 -10.49 17.70
N ALA A 27 -7.58 -9.79 18.52
CA ALA A 27 -7.07 -10.33 19.76
C ALA A 27 -8.22 -10.59 20.75
N GLY A 28 -8.18 -11.72 21.48
CA GLY A 28 -9.16 -12.07 22.53
C GLY A 28 -10.44 -12.76 22.06
N SER A 29 -10.69 -12.94 20.76
CA SER A 29 -11.64 -13.93 20.29
C SER A 29 -11.04 -15.30 20.60
N GLY A 30 -11.73 -16.12 21.41
CA GLY A 30 -11.21 -17.41 21.87
C GLY A 30 -10.58 -18.25 20.75
N VAL A 31 -9.65 -19.12 21.11
CA VAL A 31 -8.82 -19.92 20.19
C VAL A 31 -9.62 -20.74 19.17
N ALA A 32 -10.92 -20.91 19.37
CA ALA A 32 -11.76 -21.77 18.54
C ALA A 32 -12.24 -21.15 17.22
N ASP A 33 -12.31 -19.81 17.11
CA ASP A 33 -12.74 -19.12 15.87
C ASP A 33 -12.23 -17.69 15.83
N PRO A 34 -11.00 -17.44 15.36
CA PRO A 34 -10.45 -16.10 15.24
C PRO A 34 -11.21 -15.35 14.15
N SER A 35 -12.03 -14.37 14.53
CA SER A 35 -12.72 -13.52 13.56
C SER A 35 -11.71 -12.65 12.82
N ILE A 36 -11.72 -12.73 11.49
CA ILE A 36 -10.91 -11.88 10.62
C ILE A 36 -11.44 -10.45 10.70
N PHE A 37 -10.58 -9.52 11.10
CA PHE A 37 -10.87 -8.09 11.13
C PHE A 37 -10.58 -7.41 9.80
N ALA A 38 -9.46 -7.77 9.19
CA ALA A 38 -8.94 -7.16 7.97
C ALA A 38 -7.98 -8.11 7.25
N HIS A 39 -7.46 -7.64 6.12
CA HIS A 39 -6.41 -8.31 5.38
C HIS A 39 -5.35 -7.28 4.99
N GLU A 40 -4.09 -7.57 5.23
CA GLU A 40 -2.98 -6.80 4.68
C GLU A 40 -2.69 -7.25 3.26
N SER A 41 -2.64 -6.30 2.34
CA SER A 41 -2.29 -6.56 0.95
C SER A 41 -0.79 -6.49 0.75
N LEU A 42 -0.22 -7.58 0.30
CA LEU A 42 1.20 -7.76 0.04
C LEU A 42 1.44 -7.87 -1.46
N PHE A 43 1.94 -6.80 -2.06
CA PHE A 43 2.22 -6.73 -3.50
C PHE A 43 3.30 -7.73 -3.91
N ARG A 44 3.05 -8.43 -5.00
CA ARG A 44 3.95 -9.41 -5.62
C ARG A 44 4.14 -9.04 -7.09
N ILE A 45 5.38 -9.07 -7.54
CA ILE A 45 5.72 -8.79 -8.95
C ILE A 45 6.66 -9.89 -9.46
N PHE A 46 6.49 -10.26 -10.70
CA PHE A 46 7.20 -11.38 -11.33
C PHE A 46 7.98 -10.90 -12.54
N ASP A 47 9.10 -11.54 -12.79
CA ASP A 47 9.89 -11.31 -13.99
C ASP A 47 9.30 -12.04 -15.24
N ALA A 48 9.99 -11.96 -16.36
CA ALA A 48 9.57 -12.60 -17.62
C ALA A 48 9.61 -14.15 -17.57
N HIS A 49 10.17 -14.72 -16.51
CA HIS A 49 10.28 -16.18 -16.30
C HIS A 49 9.35 -16.64 -15.15
N ASP A 50 8.36 -15.83 -14.77
CA ASP A 50 7.45 -16.06 -13.65
C ASP A 50 8.17 -16.24 -12.29
N SER A 51 9.37 -15.69 -12.15
CA SER A 51 10.10 -15.70 -10.88
C SER A 51 9.67 -14.53 -10.02
N LEU A 52 9.33 -14.82 -8.77
CA LEU A 52 8.94 -13.78 -7.80
C LEU A 52 10.14 -12.87 -7.49
N ILE A 53 9.95 -11.58 -7.72
CA ILE A 53 10.92 -10.55 -7.39
C ILE A 53 10.62 -9.99 -5.98
N PRO A 54 11.62 -9.90 -5.08
CA PRO A 54 11.41 -9.30 -3.77
C PRO A 54 10.88 -7.87 -3.88
N SER A 55 9.76 -7.57 -3.19
CA SER A 55 9.11 -6.26 -3.28
C SER A 55 10.05 -5.12 -2.91
N GLY A 56 10.86 -5.27 -1.86
CA GLY A 56 11.85 -4.26 -1.47
C GLY A 56 12.86 -3.93 -2.58
N PHE A 57 13.29 -4.95 -3.34
CA PHE A 57 14.17 -4.72 -4.50
C PHE A 57 13.42 -3.97 -5.62
N ALA A 58 12.19 -4.35 -5.94
CA ALA A 58 11.39 -3.69 -6.98
C ALA A 58 11.13 -2.22 -6.64
N PHE A 59 10.77 -1.89 -5.40
CA PHE A 59 10.55 -0.52 -4.95
C PHE A 59 11.84 0.30 -4.91
N SER A 60 12.95 -0.27 -4.45
CA SER A 60 14.27 0.39 -4.49
C SER A 60 14.72 0.71 -5.93
N LEU A 61 14.50 -0.21 -6.86
CA LEU A 61 14.78 0.02 -8.27
C LEU A 61 13.87 1.09 -8.88
N ALA A 62 12.59 1.08 -8.52
CA ALA A 62 11.61 2.07 -8.96
C ALA A 62 12.01 3.49 -8.51
N GLU A 63 12.46 3.64 -7.26
CA GLU A 63 12.96 4.91 -6.72
C GLU A 63 14.16 5.42 -7.52
N GLN A 64 15.15 4.57 -7.78
CA GLN A 64 16.35 4.92 -8.55
C GLN A 64 16.08 5.23 -10.04
N SER A 65 14.90 4.85 -10.53
CA SER A 65 14.54 4.90 -11.96
C SER A 65 13.36 5.85 -12.26
N ASN A 66 12.93 6.64 -11.30
CA ASN A 66 11.77 7.53 -11.39
C ASN A 66 10.44 6.79 -11.72
N LEU A 67 10.32 5.53 -11.31
CA LEU A 67 9.11 4.71 -11.48
C LEU A 67 8.33 4.51 -10.18
N LEU A 68 8.79 5.12 -9.06
CA LEU A 68 8.23 4.88 -7.74
C LEU A 68 6.72 5.19 -7.68
N PHE A 69 6.30 6.33 -8.21
CA PHE A 69 4.88 6.69 -8.25
C PHE A 69 4.05 5.68 -9.07
N ALA A 70 4.54 5.27 -10.23
CA ALA A 70 3.85 4.32 -11.09
C ALA A 70 3.72 2.94 -10.43
N LEU A 71 4.78 2.45 -9.78
CA LEU A 71 4.78 1.17 -9.09
C LEU A 71 3.87 1.21 -7.85
N ASP A 72 3.95 2.27 -7.05
CA ASP A 72 3.12 2.46 -5.86
C ASP A 72 1.63 2.53 -6.23
N LEU A 73 1.28 3.27 -7.28
CA LEU A 73 -0.09 3.32 -7.79
C LEU A 73 -0.56 1.94 -8.30
N THR A 74 0.30 1.21 -9.01
CA THR A 74 0.02 -0.14 -9.49
C THR A 74 -0.24 -1.09 -8.32
N ALA A 75 0.58 -1.04 -7.28
CA ALA A 75 0.42 -1.87 -6.08
C ALA A 75 -0.92 -1.56 -5.35
N ARG A 76 -1.26 -0.29 -5.19
CA ARG A 76 -2.54 0.12 -4.57
C ARG A 76 -3.75 -0.33 -5.38
N ARG A 77 -3.73 -0.18 -6.69
CA ARG A 77 -4.82 -0.66 -7.56
C ARG A 77 -4.93 -2.17 -7.53
N SER A 78 -3.82 -2.88 -7.63
CA SER A 78 -3.76 -4.34 -7.51
C SER A 78 -4.41 -4.81 -6.19
N ALA A 79 -4.08 -4.16 -5.06
CA ALA A 79 -4.66 -4.49 -3.76
C ALA A 79 -6.19 -4.43 -3.79
N VAL A 80 -6.76 -3.33 -4.29
CA VAL A 80 -8.21 -3.11 -4.35
C VAL A 80 -8.88 -4.11 -5.32
N GLU A 81 -8.29 -4.32 -6.50
CA GLU A 81 -8.82 -5.21 -7.53
C GLU A 81 -8.85 -6.68 -7.07
N TYR A 82 -7.73 -7.17 -6.52
CA TYR A 82 -7.63 -8.55 -6.04
C TYR A 82 -8.50 -8.78 -4.80
N PHE A 83 -8.57 -7.81 -3.87
CA PHE A 83 -9.43 -7.88 -2.70
C PHE A 83 -10.91 -8.02 -3.10
N SER A 84 -11.38 -7.20 -4.03
CA SER A 84 -12.74 -7.24 -4.55
C SER A 84 -13.02 -8.54 -5.30
N ARG A 85 -12.10 -8.95 -6.19
CA ARG A 85 -12.24 -10.20 -6.98
C ARG A 85 -12.32 -11.44 -6.09
N ALA A 86 -11.51 -11.49 -5.03
CA ALA A 86 -11.51 -12.59 -4.07
C ALA A 86 -12.71 -12.54 -3.10
N LYS A 87 -13.54 -11.49 -3.18
CA LYS A 87 -14.72 -11.28 -2.29
C LYS A 87 -14.35 -11.36 -0.80
N LEU A 88 -13.15 -10.87 -0.45
CA LEU A 88 -12.70 -10.84 0.92
C LEU A 88 -13.57 -9.88 1.74
N LYS A 89 -13.77 -10.22 3.02
CA LYS A 89 -14.57 -9.41 3.95
C LYS A 89 -13.67 -8.64 4.91
N GLY A 90 -14.23 -7.60 5.51
CA GLY A 90 -13.53 -6.73 6.44
C GLY A 90 -12.81 -5.60 5.73
N LYS A 91 -11.74 -5.12 6.32
CA LYS A 91 -10.93 -4.03 5.76
C LYS A 91 -9.75 -4.57 4.95
N VAL A 92 -9.27 -3.77 4.01
CA VAL A 92 -7.99 -4.01 3.33
C VAL A 92 -6.98 -2.97 3.77
N PHE A 93 -5.82 -3.43 4.23
CA PHE A 93 -4.67 -2.61 4.56
C PHE A 93 -3.74 -2.58 3.36
N ILE A 94 -3.34 -1.39 2.95
CA ILE A 94 -2.56 -1.16 1.73
C ILE A 94 -1.34 -0.32 2.08
N ASN A 95 -0.17 -0.91 1.92
CA ASN A 95 1.08 -0.19 2.07
C ASN A 95 1.22 0.89 1.01
N PHE A 96 1.68 2.06 1.37
CA PHE A 96 2.04 3.12 0.43
C PHE A 96 3.34 3.82 0.83
N ASN A 97 4.03 4.35 -0.16
CA ASN A 97 5.26 5.09 0.06
C ASN A 97 4.99 6.60 0.05
N PRO A 98 5.14 7.31 1.20
CA PRO A 98 4.90 8.75 1.26
C PRO A 98 5.76 9.56 0.27
N SER A 99 6.97 9.08 -0.05
CA SER A 99 7.86 9.74 -1.02
C SER A 99 7.34 9.70 -2.46
N SER A 100 6.36 8.84 -2.76
CA SER A 100 5.68 8.82 -4.06
C SER A 100 4.59 9.90 -4.18
N ILE A 101 4.19 10.52 -3.06
CA ILE A 101 3.05 11.43 -2.99
C ILE A 101 3.53 12.89 -2.99
N TYR A 102 3.43 13.57 -4.10
CA TYR A 102 3.71 15.02 -4.21
C TYR A 102 2.46 15.89 -4.05
N ASP A 103 1.29 15.40 -4.46
CA ASP A 103 -0.03 16.01 -4.27
C ASP A 103 -1.00 14.96 -3.76
N PRO A 104 -1.42 15.01 -2.47
CA PRO A 104 -2.30 14.00 -1.89
C PRO A 104 -3.63 13.86 -2.62
N ALA A 105 -4.24 14.97 -3.07
CA ALA A 105 -5.52 14.96 -3.76
C ALA A 105 -5.40 14.28 -5.14
N TYR A 106 -4.35 14.57 -5.88
CA TYR A 106 -4.10 13.97 -7.18
C TYR A 106 -3.80 12.48 -7.06
N CYS A 107 -2.88 12.12 -6.16
CA CYS A 107 -2.42 10.74 -5.98
C CYS A 107 -3.52 9.83 -5.44
N LEU A 108 -4.41 10.35 -4.57
CA LEU A 108 -5.54 9.59 -4.03
C LEU A 108 -6.65 9.37 -5.06
N ARG A 109 -6.85 10.31 -5.99
CA ARG A 109 -7.95 10.27 -6.96
C ARG A 109 -8.01 8.97 -7.76
N ALA A 110 -6.87 8.50 -8.25
CA ALA A 110 -6.80 7.27 -9.03
C ALA A 110 -7.16 6.02 -8.20
N THR A 111 -6.74 5.97 -6.93
CA THR A 111 -7.10 4.89 -6.02
C THR A 111 -8.56 4.98 -5.61
N ALA A 112 -9.07 6.18 -5.32
CA ALA A 112 -10.48 6.40 -4.98
C ALA A 112 -11.42 6.01 -6.15
N SER A 113 -11.03 6.29 -7.39
CA SER A 113 -11.80 5.85 -8.58
C SER A 113 -11.91 4.33 -8.62
N ALA A 114 -10.80 3.61 -8.49
CA ALA A 114 -10.79 2.15 -8.46
C ALA A 114 -11.65 1.57 -7.31
N ILE A 115 -11.57 2.17 -6.12
CA ILE A 115 -12.38 1.78 -4.95
C ILE A 115 -13.88 1.91 -5.26
N ASN A 116 -14.31 3.05 -5.83
CA ASN A 116 -15.69 3.30 -6.19
C ASN A 116 -16.18 2.36 -7.30
N GLU A 117 -15.38 2.17 -8.36
CA GLU A 117 -15.72 1.29 -9.49
C GLU A 117 -15.92 -0.17 -9.05
N LEU A 118 -15.20 -0.61 -8.02
CA LEU A 118 -15.27 -1.97 -7.47
C LEU A 118 -16.28 -2.11 -6.33
N GLY A 119 -17.03 -1.04 -6.01
CA GLY A 119 -18.08 -1.06 -4.99
C GLY A 119 -17.57 -1.13 -3.54
N LEU A 120 -16.30 -0.83 -3.30
CA LEU A 120 -15.73 -0.70 -1.97
C LEU A 120 -16.00 0.69 -1.40
N LYS A 121 -16.03 0.81 -0.07
CA LYS A 121 -16.18 2.09 0.62
C LYS A 121 -14.81 2.60 1.09
N PRO A 122 -14.55 3.91 1.12
CA PRO A 122 -13.32 4.45 1.70
C PRO A 122 -13.05 3.91 3.12
N ALA A 123 -14.08 3.74 3.95
CA ALA A 123 -13.95 3.20 5.31
C ALA A 123 -13.46 1.74 5.38
N ASP A 124 -13.53 1.00 4.26
CA ASP A 124 -13.03 -0.38 4.18
C ASP A 124 -11.55 -0.44 3.79
N VAL A 125 -10.95 0.70 3.44
CA VAL A 125 -9.53 0.80 3.03
C VAL A 125 -8.73 1.55 4.08
N VAL A 126 -7.61 0.97 4.50
CA VAL A 126 -6.65 1.54 5.45
C VAL A 126 -5.31 1.66 4.74
N PHE A 127 -4.78 2.87 4.69
CA PHE A 127 -3.44 3.11 4.16
C PHE A 127 -2.40 2.94 5.27
N GLU A 128 -1.40 2.14 5.01
CA GLU A 128 -0.32 1.81 5.94
C GLU A 128 0.99 2.45 5.52
N ILE A 129 1.70 3.03 6.50
CA ILE A 129 3.01 3.63 6.31
C ILE A 129 4.00 2.91 7.20
N VAL A 130 5.12 2.48 6.63
CA VAL A 130 6.23 1.92 7.39
C VAL A 130 7.03 3.06 8.03
N GLU A 131 7.29 2.98 9.34
CA GLU A 131 8.04 3.99 10.12
C GLU A 131 9.42 4.33 9.52
N THR A 132 10.08 3.35 8.89
CA THR A 132 11.41 3.52 8.29
C THR A 132 11.43 4.38 7.02
N HIS A 133 10.29 4.62 6.41
CA HIS A 133 10.19 5.61 5.36
C HIS A 133 10.33 7.01 5.99
N ARG A 134 11.59 7.43 6.19
CA ARG A 134 11.91 8.79 6.64
C ARG A 134 11.24 9.76 5.68
N ALA A 135 10.08 10.26 6.06
CA ALA A 135 9.56 11.45 5.43
C ALA A 135 10.59 12.55 5.74
N ASN A 136 11.33 12.96 4.73
CA ASN A 136 12.26 14.10 4.83
C ASN A 136 11.50 15.37 5.27
N ASP A 137 10.18 15.33 5.20
CA ASP A 137 9.26 16.39 5.61
C ASP A 137 8.07 15.79 6.39
N MET A 138 8.13 15.92 7.70
CA MET A 138 7.06 15.49 8.61
C MET A 138 5.75 16.28 8.40
N ASN A 139 5.83 17.55 7.99
CA ASN A 139 4.64 18.35 7.72
C ASN A 139 3.94 17.85 6.46
N HIS A 140 4.70 17.48 5.44
CA HIS A 140 4.17 16.87 4.23
C HIS A 140 3.47 15.53 4.55
N LEU A 141 4.11 14.67 5.33
CA LEU A 141 3.51 13.40 5.77
C LEU A 141 2.19 13.63 6.53
N LYS A 142 2.17 14.54 7.51
CA LYS A 142 0.95 14.90 8.25
C LYS A 142 -0.15 15.41 7.32
N GLY A 143 0.20 16.21 6.33
CA GLY A 143 -0.73 16.69 5.29
C GLY A 143 -1.37 15.54 4.52
N ILE A 144 -0.57 14.56 4.09
CA ILE A 144 -1.06 13.35 3.40
C ILE A 144 -2.03 12.59 4.31
N LEU A 145 -1.63 12.28 5.54
CA LEU A 145 -2.44 11.50 6.48
C LEU A 145 -3.77 12.19 6.81
N SER A 146 -3.73 13.50 7.08
CA SER A 146 -4.93 14.30 7.34
C SER A 146 -5.87 14.31 6.15
N PHE A 147 -5.33 14.45 4.93
CA PHE A 147 -6.13 14.43 3.72
C PHE A 147 -6.80 13.08 3.51
N TYR A 148 -6.08 11.97 3.69
CA TYR A 148 -6.64 10.63 3.53
C TYR A 148 -7.72 10.35 4.57
N ARG A 149 -7.51 10.73 5.84
CA ARG A 149 -8.52 10.61 6.90
C ARG A 149 -9.77 11.44 6.61
N SER A 150 -9.61 12.69 6.20
CA SER A 150 -10.75 13.57 5.86
C SER A 150 -11.53 13.07 4.64
N SER A 151 -10.89 12.28 3.78
CA SER A 151 -11.52 11.61 2.64
C SER A 151 -12.21 10.29 3.02
N GLY A 152 -12.24 9.93 4.29
CA GLY A 152 -12.96 8.76 4.82
C GLY A 152 -12.16 7.46 4.88
N PHE A 153 -10.86 7.50 4.55
CA PHE A 153 -9.95 6.33 4.63
C PHE A 153 -9.42 6.14 6.05
N GLY A 154 -9.10 4.89 6.39
CA GLY A 154 -8.27 4.58 7.54
C GLY A 154 -6.80 4.88 7.27
N VAL A 155 -6.05 5.15 8.33
CA VAL A 155 -4.59 5.32 8.28
C VAL A 155 -3.97 4.53 9.42
N ALA A 156 -2.90 3.81 9.16
CA ALA A 156 -2.14 3.03 10.13
C ALA A 156 -0.64 3.30 10.00
N LEU A 157 0.06 3.13 11.11
CA LEU A 157 1.53 3.12 11.15
C LEU A 157 1.98 1.69 11.37
N ASP A 158 2.86 1.20 10.52
CA ASP A 158 3.44 -0.12 10.61
C ASP A 158 4.88 -0.07 11.16
N ASP A 159 5.37 -1.21 11.66
CA ASP A 159 6.72 -1.38 12.22
C ASP A 159 7.08 -0.38 13.34
N ILE A 160 6.11 0.03 14.17
CA ILE A 160 6.31 0.98 15.26
C ILE A 160 7.33 0.42 16.27
N GLY A 161 8.35 1.22 16.55
CA GLY A 161 9.42 0.87 17.50
C GLY A 161 10.71 0.38 16.83
N SER A 162 10.72 0.24 15.51
CA SER A 162 11.94 -0.03 14.74
C SER A 162 12.80 1.23 14.51
N GLY A 163 12.24 2.43 14.77
CA GLY A 163 12.85 3.73 14.57
C GLY A 163 12.52 4.75 15.68
N TRP A 164 12.99 5.99 15.53
CA TRP A 164 12.88 7.06 16.55
C TRP A 164 11.60 7.93 16.43
N SER A 165 10.81 7.78 15.38
CA SER A 165 9.77 8.75 15.03
C SER A 165 8.33 8.28 15.25
N GLY A 166 8.07 7.00 15.41
CA GLY A 166 6.71 6.44 15.47
C GLY A 166 5.86 6.97 16.62
N LEU A 167 6.46 7.14 17.81
CA LEU A 167 5.74 7.66 18.97
C LEU A 167 5.31 9.12 18.81
N ASN A 168 6.12 9.96 18.15
CA ASN A 168 5.76 11.37 17.89
C ASN A 168 4.65 11.54 16.86
N LEU A 169 4.40 10.52 16.02
CA LEU A 169 3.28 10.52 15.07
C LEU A 169 1.96 10.09 15.74
N LEU A 170 2.03 9.31 16.82
CA LEU A 170 0.85 8.83 17.54
C LEU A 170 0.27 9.89 18.51
N GLU A 171 1.07 10.86 18.97
CA GLU A 171 0.64 11.90 19.91
C GLU A 171 -0.18 13.04 19.28
N GLN A 172 -0.45 12.99 17.99
CA GLN A 172 -1.14 14.03 17.23
C GLN A 172 -2.29 13.45 16.39
#